data_8c21da4fcb5caddef809912941ea7fbd
#
_entry.id   8c21da4fcb5caddef809912941ea7fbd
#
_cell.length_a   1.000
_cell.length_b   1.000
_cell.length_c   1.000
_cell.angle_alpha   90.00
_cell.angle_beta   90.00
_cell.angle_gamma   90.00
#
_symmetry.space_group_name_H-M   'P 1'
#
loop_
_entity.id
_entity.type
_entity.pdbx_description
1 polymer ?
#
loop_
_entity_poly.entity_id
_entity_poly.type
_entity_poly.pdbx_seq_one_letter_code
_entity_poly.pdbx_strand_id
1 'polypeptide(L)'
;MKLKKLTALLLAALMVLALAACGAKDGNTNTDTGDGPKNAEEAAARYSALMEQENAILSENTDLWEKVFLSADKGMTMQEDGKNYGDFLLDTIEGAKDQFTDEELTLLKDAASKISDIENELTALEEKFPEIVNEDTDGNGDMQKFPSFEGKDLDGNTVKSDELFAANTVTVVNFWFTTCSPCVGELSDLEALNQQLAEKGGSLIGVNAFTLDGDETAIAEAKDVLAKKGATYQNVYFGSGGEAGKFVENIFAFPTTYVVDRNGNIVGDPIVGAVTEEKQAE
;
A
#
# COMPACT_ATOMS: atom_id res chain seq x y z
N MET A 1 -8.84 37.09 -14.35
CA MET A 1 -8.60 35.61 -14.39
C MET A 1 -7.30 35.17 -15.07
N LYS A 2 -6.29 36.03 -15.25
CA LYS A 2 -5.01 35.68 -15.89
C LYS A 2 -3.79 35.69 -14.96
N LEU A 3 -3.93 36.18 -13.72
CA LEU A 3 -2.81 36.29 -12.78
C LEU A 3 -2.58 35.05 -11.91
N LYS A 4 -3.64 34.25 -11.64
CA LYS A 4 -3.55 33.05 -10.81
C LYS A 4 -2.92 31.84 -11.54
N LYS A 5 -2.88 31.86 -12.88
CA LYS A 5 -2.24 30.79 -13.66
C LYS A 5 -0.72 30.99 -13.85
N LEU A 6 -0.22 32.22 -13.66
CA LEU A 6 1.22 32.50 -13.74
C LEU A 6 1.98 32.11 -12.46
N THR A 7 1.32 32.16 -11.30
CA THR A 7 1.95 31.81 -10.01
C THR A 7 2.13 30.31 -9.83
N ALA A 8 1.23 29.48 -10.39
CA ALA A 8 1.37 28.02 -10.35
C ALA A 8 2.50 27.50 -11.25
N LEU A 9 2.71 28.16 -12.41
CA LEU A 9 3.81 27.81 -13.32
C LEU A 9 5.19 28.22 -12.81
N LEU A 10 5.27 29.26 -11.97
CA LEU A 10 6.53 29.73 -11.37
C LEU A 10 6.96 28.89 -10.16
N LEU A 11 6.00 28.26 -9.44
CA LEU A 11 6.31 27.34 -8.33
C LEU A 11 6.82 25.98 -8.85
N ALA A 12 6.25 25.48 -9.95
CA ALA A 12 6.74 24.24 -10.58
C ALA A 12 8.15 24.41 -11.19
N ALA A 13 8.48 25.63 -11.69
CA ALA A 13 9.82 25.90 -12.25
C ALA A 13 10.90 26.08 -11.18
N LEU A 14 10.54 26.38 -9.93
CA LEU A 14 11.49 26.55 -8.81
C LEU A 14 11.90 25.22 -8.17
N MET A 15 11.08 24.18 -8.24
CA MET A 15 11.45 22.83 -7.74
C MET A 15 12.40 22.10 -8.70
N VAL A 16 12.36 22.37 -10.01
CA VAL A 16 13.28 21.78 -11.00
C VAL A 16 14.69 22.38 -10.93
N LEU A 17 14.85 23.57 -10.34
CA LEU A 17 16.17 24.26 -10.25
C LEU A 17 17.02 23.87 -9.03
N ALA A 18 16.46 23.13 -8.04
CA ALA A 18 17.24 22.67 -6.89
C ALA A 18 18.04 21.38 -7.15
N LEU A 19 17.77 20.66 -8.25
CA LEU A 19 18.49 19.43 -8.65
C LEU A 19 19.61 19.66 -9.67
N ALA A 20 19.85 20.90 -10.12
CA ALA A 20 20.82 21.22 -11.17
C ALA A 20 22.13 21.82 -10.65
N ALA A 21 22.51 21.65 -9.40
CA ALA A 21 23.72 22.24 -8.82
C ALA A 21 24.84 21.22 -8.53
N CYS A 22 24.95 20.13 -9.29
CA CYS A 22 26.18 19.36 -9.36
C CYS A 22 26.46 18.87 -10.79
N GLY A 23 27.30 19.63 -11.52
CA GLY A 23 28.21 19.10 -12.54
C GLY A 23 27.66 18.83 -13.92
N ALA A 24 27.61 19.88 -14.76
CA ALA A 24 27.57 19.69 -16.21
C ALA A 24 28.90 19.13 -16.73
N LYS A 25 28.87 17.97 -17.41
CA LYS A 25 29.70 17.65 -18.59
C LYS A 25 29.15 16.44 -19.34
N ASP A 26 28.77 16.71 -20.58
CA ASP A 26 28.69 15.84 -21.78
C ASP A 26 28.55 14.32 -21.68
N GLY A 27 27.41 13.82 -22.18
CA GLY A 27 27.30 12.76 -23.17
C GLY A 27 27.74 11.34 -22.79
N ASN A 28 26.76 10.47 -22.67
CA ASN A 28 26.83 9.01 -22.55
C ASN A 28 26.64 8.49 -21.13
N THR A 29 25.38 8.22 -20.81
CA THR A 29 24.98 7.74 -19.47
C THR A 29 25.17 6.24 -19.32
N ASN A 30 26.34 5.87 -18.89
CA ASN A 30 26.57 4.75 -17.96
C ASN A 30 27.24 5.37 -16.76
N THR A 31 26.49 5.79 -15.76
CA THR A 31 27.04 6.21 -14.45
C THR A 31 26.76 5.11 -13.44
N ASP A 32 27.54 4.06 -13.55
CA ASP A 32 28.01 3.34 -12.37
C ASP A 32 28.98 4.28 -11.64
N THR A 33 28.47 5.12 -10.76
CA THR A 33 29.29 5.80 -9.75
C THR A 33 29.15 5.00 -8.48
N GLY A 34 30.11 4.11 -8.26
CA GLY A 34 30.26 3.23 -7.12
C GLY A 34 30.37 3.91 -5.75
N ASP A 35 29.40 4.70 -5.39
CA ASP A 35 29.30 5.35 -4.09
C ASP A 35 27.83 5.36 -3.65
N GLY A 36 27.28 4.14 -3.43
CA GLY A 36 25.97 3.95 -2.78
C GLY A 36 25.97 4.55 -1.37
N PRO A 37 24.82 4.58 -0.68
CA PRO A 37 24.69 5.15 0.65
C PRO A 37 25.77 4.63 1.61
N LYS A 38 26.36 5.56 2.40
CA LYS A 38 27.50 5.29 3.29
C LYS A 38 27.06 4.99 4.72
N ASN A 39 25.84 5.34 5.06
CA ASN A 39 25.23 5.16 6.38
C ASN A 39 23.73 4.97 6.26
N ALA A 40 23.07 4.60 7.37
CA ALA A 40 21.64 4.34 7.42
C ALA A 40 20.79 5.57 7.05
N GLU A 41 21.18 6.78 7.45
CA GLU A 41 20.43 8.02 7.14
C GLU A 41 20.40 8.28 5.62
N GLU A 42 21.55 8.14 4.94
CA GLU A 42 21.62 8.26 3.47
C GLU A 42 20.86 7.13 2.78
N ALA A 43 20.88 5.91 3.36
CA ALA A 43 20.16 4.76 2.85
C ALA A 43 18.64 4.92 3.01
N ALA A 44 18.16 5.40 4.16
CA ALA A 44 16.74 5.70 4.40
C ALA A 44 16.22 6.79 3.45
N ALA A 45 17.00 7.87 3.26
CA ALA A 45 16.64 8.91 2.29
C ALA A 45 16.56 8.37 0.85
N ARG A 46 17.47 7.47 0.47
CA ARG A 46 17.44 6.82 -0.85
C ARG A 46 16.26 5.87 -0.98
N TYR A 47 15.97 5.09 0.05
CA TYR A 47 14.83 4.18 0.13
C TYR A 47 13.52 4.95 -0.07
N SER A 48 13.29 6.02 0.70
CA SER A 48 12.10 6.87 0.55
C SER A 48 11.98 7.46 -0.86
N ALA A 49 13.10 7.92 -1.45
CA ALA A 49 13.08 8.47 -2.79
C ALA A 49 12.76 7.42 -3.87
N LEU A 50 13.14 6.15 -3.67
CA LEU A 50 12.80 5.04 -4.56
C LEU A 50 11.31 4.70 -4.45
N MET A 51 10.77 4.62 -3.23
CA MET A 51 9.34 4.41 -3.00
C MET A 51 8.48 5.53 -3.62
N GLU A 52 8.91 6.80 -3.50
CA GLU A 52 8.23 7.92 -4.17
C GLU A 52 8.26 7.79 -5.70
N GLN A 53 9.37 7.33 -6.27
CA GLN A 53 9.48 7.09 -7.72
C GLN A 53 8.54 5.96 -8.18
N GLU A 54 8.47 4.86 -7.45
CA GLU A 54 7.57 3.76 -7.74
C GLU A 54 6.10 4.20 -7.70
N ASN A 55 5.70 4.88 -6.63
CA ASN A 55 4.36 5.45 -6.50
C ASN A 55 4.03 6.43 -7.64
N ALA A 56 5.00 7.25 -8.07
CA ALA A 56 4.82 8.15 -9.21
C ALA A 56 4.57 7.37 -10.51
N ILE A 57 5.32 6.29 -10.77
CA ILE A 57 5.14 5.42 -11.94
C ILE A 57 3.74 4.79 -11.93
N LEU A 58 3.29 4.28 -10.80
CA LEU A 58 1.97 3.64 -10.65
C LEU A 58 0.82 4.67 -10.74
N SER A 59 1.06 5.91 -10.34
CA SER A 59 0.07 7.00 -10.45
C SER A 59 -0.03 7.59 -11.85
N GLU A 60 0.96 7.35 -12.71
CA GLU A 60 0.87 7.66 -14.14
C GLU A 60 0.02 6.59 -14.85
N ASN A 61 -0.90 7.03 -15.73
CA ASN A 61 -1.75 6.11 -16.51
C ASN A 61 -2.59 5.14 -15.67
N THR A 62 -3.20 5.63 -14.60
CA THR A 62 -4.03 4.85 -13.67
C THR A 62 -5.05 3.94 -14.34
N ASP A 63 -5.71 4.40 -15.44
CA ASP A 63 -6.67 3.61 -16.20
C ASP A 63 -6.03 2.35 -16.83
N LEU A 64 -4.75 2.42 -17.21
CA LEU A 64 -4.03 1.26 -17.76
C LEU A 64 -3.61 0.30 -16.64
N TRP A 65 -3.12 0.83 -15.51
CA TRP A 65 -2.78 0.01 -14.35
C TRP A 65 -4.01 -0.69 -13.78
N GLU A 66 -5.16 -0.02 -13.73
CA GLU A 66 -6.42 -0.66 -13.33
C GLU A 66 -6.74 -1.89 -14.19
N LYS A 67 -6.57 -1.80 -15.51
CA LYS A 67 -6.75 -2.96 -16.40
C LYS A 67 -5.73 -4.08 -16.13
N VAL A 68 -4.47 -3.73 -15.84
CA VAL A 68 -3.43 -4.71 -15.45
C VAL A 68 -3.85 -5.45 -14.19
N PHE A 69 -4.21 -4.73 -13.14
CA PHE A 69 -4.60 -5.33 -11.86
C PHE A 69 -5.90 -6.16 -11.94
N LEU A 70 -6.86 -5.73 -12.76
CA LEU A 70 -8.08 -6.52 -13.02
C LEU A 70 -7.80 -7.81 -13.81
N SER A 71 -6.68 -7.86 -14.50
CA SER A 71 -6.26 -9.00 -15.33
C SER A 71 -5.34 -9.96 -14.60
N ALA A 72 -4.85 -9.58 -13.40
CA ALA A 72 -4.01 -10.44 -12.58
C ALA A 72 -4.74 -11.76 -12.27
N ASP A 73 -4.10 -12.87 -12.57
CA ASP A 73 -4.65 -14.19 -12.26
C ASP A 73 -4.58 -14.42 -10.76
N LYS A 74 -5.67 -14.87 -10.16
CA LYS A 74 -5.80 -15.11 -8.72
C LYS A 74 -4.84 -16.18 -8.16
N GLY A 75 -4.11 -16.87 -9.01
CA GLY A 75 -3.10 -17.87 -8.65
C GLY A 75 -1.66 -17.39 -8.79
N MET A 76 -1.42 -16.14 -9.21
CA MET A 76 -0.07 -15.58 -9.26
C MET A 76 0.31 -15.05 -7.88
N THR A 77 1.22 -15.73 -7.20
CA THR A 77 1.81 -15.26 -5.95
C THR A 77 3.23 -14.75 -6.21
N MET A 78 3.57 -13.56 -5.70
CA MET A 78 4.91 -12.96 -5.83
C MET A 78 6.02 -13.81 -5.19
N GLN A 79 5.69 -14.73 -4.29
CA GLN A 79 6.67 -15.46 -3.47
C GLN A 79 7.21 -16.77 -4.07
N GLU A 80 6.61 -17.32 -5.13
CA GLU A 80 6.99 -18.69 -5.57
C GLU A 80 8.32 -18.79 -6.34
N ASP A 81 8.86 -17.69 -6.92
CA ASP A 81 10.02 -17.74 -7.83
C ASP A 81 11.16 -16.75 -7.53
N GLY A 82 11.15 -16.04 -6.40
CA GLY A 82 12.15 -14.98 -6.12
C GLY A 82 12.01 -13.77 -7.04
N LYS A 83 10.83 -13.55 -7.57
CA LYS A 83 10.47 -12.39 -8.40
C LYS A 83 10.10 -11.22 -7.50
N ASN A 84 10.47 -10.01 -7.92
CA ASN A 84 10.02 -8.79 -7.28
C ASN A 84 8.68 -8.30 -7.86
N TYR A 85 8.16 -7.22 -7.30
CA TYR A 85 6.85 -6.67 -7.71
C TYR A 85 6.83 -6.23 -9.19
N GLY A 86 7.90 -5.64 -9.70
CA GLY A 86 7.99 -5.26 -11.12
C GLY A 86 7.96 -6.47 -12.06
N ASP A 87 8.59 -7.58 -11.66
CA ASP A 87 8.54 -8.84 -12.41
C ASP A 87 7.13 -9.44 -12.42
N PHE A 88 6.42 -9.38 -11.30
CA PHE A 88 5.01 -9.75 -11.22
C PHE A 88 4.14 -8.90 -12.16
N LEU A 89 4.36 -7.59 -12.20
CA LEU A 89 3.66 -6.70 -13.13
C LEU A 89 3.95 -7.06 -14.59
N LEU A 90 5.21 -7.36 -14.94
CA LEU A 90 5.59 -7.78 -16.29
C LEU A 90 4.87 -9.06 -16.72
N ASP A 91 4.80 -10.06 -15.86
CA ASP A 91 4.10 -11.32 -16.14
C ASP A 91 2.58 -11.08 -16.29
N THR A 92 2.00 -10.24 -15.45
CA THR A 92 0.58 -9.88 -15.53
C THR A 92 0.25 -9.15 -16.83
N ILE A 93 1.08 -8.19 -17.23
CA ILE A 93 0.95 -7.46 -18.51
C ILE A 93 1.06 -8.42 -19.70
N GLU A 94 2.02 -9.34 -19.69
CA GLU A 94 2.19 -10.32 -20.77
C GLU A 94 1.00 -11.28 -20.84
N GLY A 95 0.47 -11.73 -19.69
CA GLY A 95 -0.73 -12.56 -19.61
C GLY A 95 -1.98 -11.88 -20.15
N ALA A 96 -2.08 -10.56 -20.01
CA ALA A 96 -3.22 -9.75 -20.42
C ALA A 96 -3.00 -8.99 -21.75
N LYS A 97 -1.94 -9.28 -22.49
CA LYS A 97 -1.49 -8.49 -23.65
C LYS A 97 -2.56 -8.22 -24.70
N ASP A 98 -3.50 -9.13 -24.89
CA ASP A 98 -4.58 -9.00 -25.88
C ASP A 98 -5.61 -7.90 -25.50
N GLN A 99 -5.51 -7.33 -24.31
CA GLN A 99 -6.37 -6.25 -23.82
C GLN A 99 -5.79 -4.85 -24.08
N PHE A 100 -4.56 -4.77 -24.57
CA PHE A 100 -3.81 -3.53 -24.76
C PHE A 100 -3.37 -3.36 -26.21
N THR A 101 -3.20 -2.11 -26.62
CA THR A 101 -2.52 -1.78 -27.89
C THR A 101 -1.01 -1.97 -27.75
N ASP A 102 -0.29 -2.06 -28.88
CA ASP A 102 1.19 -2.18 -28.89
C ASP A 102 1.87 -0.98 -28.19
N GLU A 103 1.28 0.23 -28.29
CA GLU A 103 1.79 1.43 -27.63
C GLU A 103 1.58 1.35 -26.10
N GLU A 104 0.40 0.94 -25.65
CA GLU A 104 0.09 0.73 -24.22
C GLU A 104 0.96 -0.37 -23.62
N LEU A 105 1.17 -1.49 -24.33
CA LEU A 105 2.06 -2.58 -23.89
C LEU A 105 3.50 -2.10 -23.72
N THR A 106 4.00 -1.28 -24.65
CA THR A 106 5.35 -0.73 -24.55
C THR A 106 5.48 0.15 -23.32
N LEU A 107 4.51 1.05 -23.10
CA LEU A 107 4.50 1.95 -21.95
C LEU A 107 4.43 1.19 -20.61
N LEU A 108 3.52 0.21 -20.51
CA LEU A 108 3.34 -0.59 -19.31
C LEU A 108 4.59 -1.43 -18.99
N LYS A 109 5.19 -2.08 -20.00
CA LYS A 109 6.41 -2.88 -19.82
C LYS A 109 7.62 -2.03 -19.44
N ASP A 110 7.77 -0.85 -20.03
CA ASP A 110 8.83 0.10 -19.66
C ASP A 110 8.64 0.59 -18.20
N ALA A 111 7.40 0.83 -17.77
CA ALA A 111 7.07 1.22 -16.42
C ALA A 111 7.34 0.07 -15.42
N ALA A 112 6.84 -1.13 -15.70
CA ALA A 112 7.04 -2.31 -14.85
C ALA A 112 8.53 -2.70 -14.74
N SER A 113 9.31 -2.55 -15.83
CA SER A 113 10.77 -2.76 -15.77
C SER A 113 11.48 -1.77 -14.86
N LYS A 114 11.06 -0.50 -14.85
CA LYS A 114 11.61 0.49 -13.91
C LYS A 114 11.25 0.17 -12.47
N ILE A 115 10.04 -0.33 -12.22
CA ILE A 115 9.62 -0.80 -10.90
C ILE A 115 10.50 -1.98 -10.47
N SER A 116 10.76 -2.96 -11.36
CA SER A 116 11.66 -4.08 -11.06
C SER A 116 13.07 -3.61 -10.70
N ASP A 117 13.63 -2.60 -11.40
CA ASP A 117 14.93 -2.00 -11.07
C ASP A 117 14.91 -1.30 -9.70
N ILE A 118 13.82 -0.58 -9.38
CA ILE A 118 13.61 0.07 -8.07
C ILE A 118 13.57 -0.97 -6.96
N GLU A 119 12.76 -2.00 -7.10
CA GLU A 119 12.62 -3.09 -6.14
C GLU A 119 13.94 -3.83 -5.85
N ASN A 120 14.75 -4.04 -6.89
CA ASN A 120 16.09 -4.62 -6.75
C ASN A 120 17.01 -3.69 -5.95
N GLU A 121 16.90 -2.36 -6.15
CA GLU A 121 17.69 -1.40 -5.38
C GLU A 121 17.21 -1.30 -3.93
N LEU A 122 15.89 -1.34 -3.69
CA LEU A 122 15.28 -1.40 -2.36
C LEU A 122 15.79 -2.63 -1.60
N THR A 123 15.71 -3.81 -2.19
CA THR A 123 16.23 -5.06 -1.61
C THR A 123 17.72 -4.97 -1.26
N ALA A 124 18.53 -4.40 -2.16
CA ALA A 124 19.97 -4.22 -1.90
C ALA A 124 20.24 -3.23 -0.77
N LEU A 125 19.40 -2.21 -0.59
CA LEU A 125 19.48 -1.27 0.54
C LEU A 125 19.09 -1.96 1.85
N GLU A 126 18.04 -2.75 1.86
CA GLU A 126 17.56 -3.53 3.02
C GLU A 126 18.60 -4.56 3.48
N GLU A 127 19.22 -5.27 2.54
CA GLU A 127 20.29 -6.22 2.86
C GLU A 127 21.55 -5.54 3.45
N LYS A 128 21.88 -4.36 2.93
CA LYS A 128 23.08 -3.63 3.34
C LYS A 128 22.90 -2.80 4.61
N PHE A 129 21.69 -2.29 4.82
CA PHE A 129 21.29 -1.43 5.93
C PHE A 129 19.97 -1.92 6.53
N PRO A 130 19.94 -3.09 7.16
CA PRO A 130 18.69 -3.66 7.67
C PRO A 130 17.98 -2.75 8.68
N GLU A 131 18.69 -1.80 9.27
CA GLU A 131 18.14 -0.80 10.16
C GLU A 131 17.18 0.19 9.48
N ILE A 132 17.27 0.41 8.15
CA ILE A 132 16.37 1.36 7.47
C ILE A 132 14.95 0.83 7.29
N VAL A 133 14.78 -0.47 7.26
CA VAL A 133 13.47 -1.13 7.24
C VAL A 133 12.87 -1.14 8.65
N ASN A 134 13.74 -0.95 9.66
CA ASN A 134 13.41 -0.97 11.07
C ASN A 134 13.40 0.45 11.69
N GLU A 135 13.38 1.54 10.91
CA GLU A 135 13.31 2.90 11.49
C GLU A 135 12.01 3.19 12.24
N ASP A 136 11.00 2.30 12.18
CA ASP A 136 9.90 2.26 13.15
C ASP A 136 10.15 1.31 14.34
N THR A 137 11.29 0.62 14.37
CA THR A 137 11.80 -0.03 15.59
C THR A 137 12.86 0.90 16.19
N ASP A 138 12.48 1.67 17.20
CA ASP A 138 13.44 2.32 18.07
C ASP A 138 14.38 1.24 18.64
N GLY A 139 15.59 1.13 18.13
CA GLY A 139 16.74 0.25 18.45
C GLY A 139 16.70 -0.71 19.64
N ASN A 140 15.52 -1.13 20.10
CA ASN A 140 15.25 -1.93 21.29
C ASN A 140 14.52 -3.27 20.96
N GLY A 141 14.39 -3.62 19.67
CA GLY A 141 13.71 -4.86 19.26
C GLY A 141 12.18 -4.77 19.36
N ASP A 142 11.62 -3.57 19.36
CA ASP A 142 10.17 -3.37 19.41
C ASP A 142 9.57 -3.62 18.02
N MET A 143 8.49 -4.40 17.99
CA MET A 143 7.69 -4.67 16.80
C MET A 143 7.10 -3.35 16.26
N GLN A 144 7.00 -3.23 14.93
CA GLN A 144 6.39 -2.06 14.29
C GLN A 144 5.00 -1.78 14.87
N LYS A 145 4.76 -0.53 15.27
CA LYS A 145 3.45 -0.11 15.78
C LYS A 145 2.48 0.14 14.63
N PHE A 146 1.28 -0.38 14.75
CA PHE A 146 0.18 0.09 13.94
C PHE A 146 -0.14 1.55 14.32
N PRO A 147 -0.27 2.48 13.38
CA PRO A 147 -0.51 3.88 13.69
C PRO A 147 -1.79 4.08 14.52
N SER A 148 -1.69 4.81 15.61
CA SER A 148 -2.86 5.05 16.47
C SER A 148 -3.85 5.99 15.79
N PHE A 149 -5.15 5.75 16.04
CA PHE A 149 -6.23 6.59 15.54
C PHE A 149 -7.34 6.77 16.59
N GLU A 150 -8.01 7.90 16.47
CA GLU A 150 -9.33 8.12 17.04
C GLU A 150 -10.28 8.39 15.86
N GLY A 151 -11.29 7.54 15.71
CA GLY A 151 -12.20 7.56 14.59
C GLY A 151 -13.60 7.14 14.99
N LYS A 152 -14.36 6.66 14.05
CA LYS A 152 -15.72 6.17 14.24
C LYS A 152 -15.92 4.86 13.48
N ASP A 153 -16.87 4.06 13.96
CA ASP A 153 -17.44 3.02 13.12
C ASP A 153 -18.44 3.60 12.10
N LEU A 154 -18.92 2.76 11.19
CA LEU A 154 -19.86 3.22 10.17
C LEU A 154 -21.23 3.66 10.75
N ASP A 155 -21.53 3.34 12.01
CA ASP A 155 -22.75 3.77 12.71
C ASP A 155 -22.53 5.07 13.51
N GLY A 156 -21.30 5.61 13.49
CA GLY A 156 -20.94 6.88 14.11
C GLY A 156 -20.48 6.77 15.56
N ASN A 157 -20.31 5.55 16.10
CA ASN A 157 -19.77 5.35 17.45
C ASN A 157 -18.24 5.60 17.43
N THR A 158 -17.74 6.28 18.47
CA THR A 158 -16.31 6.54 18.60
C THR A 158 -15.51 5.25 18.79
N VAL A 159 -14.41 5.13 18.06
CA VAL A 159 -13.46 4.04 18.14
C VAL A 159 -12.05 4.61 18.33
N LYS A 160 -11.32 4.07 19.30
CA LYS A 160 -9.92 4.38 19.54
C LYS A 160 -9.08 3.12 19.37
N SER A 161 -8.04 3.22 18.56
CA SER A 161 -7.17 2.07 18.25
C SER A 161 -6.60 1.41 19.51
N ASP A 162 -6.13 2.20 20.48
CA ASP A 162 -5.49 1.67 21.68
C ASP A 162 -6.47 0.86 22.53
N GLU A 163 -7.72 1.34 22.67
CA GLU A 163 -8.78 0.64 23.39
C GLU A 163 -9.22 -0.62 22.63
N LEU A 164 -9.31 -0.52 21.30
CA LEU A 164 -9.68 -1.62 20.40
C LEU A 164 -8.65 -2.76 20.47
N PHE A 165 -7.37 -2.46 20.30
CA PHE A 165 -6.30 -3.47 20.35
C PHE A 165 -6.16 -4.08 21.74
N ALA A 166 -6.17 -3.27 22.79
CA ALA A 166 -6.06 -3.76 24.18
C ALA A 166 -7.21 -4.71 24.59
N ALA A 167 -8.40 -4.54 23.99
CA ALA A 167 -9.57 -5.38 24.28
C ALA A 167 -9.44 -6.80 23.69
N ASN A 168 -8.58 -7.02 22.69
CA ASN A 168 -8.46 -8.26 21.94
C ASN A 168 -7.09 -8.92 22.15
N THR A 169 -7.02 -10.25 22.06
CA THR A 169 -5.74 -10.97 22.02
C THR A 169 -4.98 -10.67 20.73
N VAL A 170 -5.70 -10.52 19.64
CA VAL A 170 -5.23 -10.14 18.32
C VAL A 170 -6.37 -9.42 17.58
N THR A 171 -6.02 -8.45 16.75
CA THR A 171 -6.94 -7.77 15.84
C THR A 171 -6.43 -7.90 14.42
N VAL A 172 -7.25 -8.45 13.54
CA VAL A 172 -6.99 -8.46 12.10
C VAL A 172 -7.56 -7.18 11.52
N VAL A 173 -6.75 -6.42 10.77
CA VAL A 173 -7.12 -5.15 10.16
C VAL A 173 -7.07 -5.30 8.64
N ASN A 174 -8.23 -5.35 8.01
CA ASN A 174 -8.37 -5.50 6.57
C ASN A 174 -8.66 -4.15 5.90
N PHE A 175 -7.85 -3.80 4.92
CA PHE A 175 -8.01 -2.59 4.11
C PHE A 175 -8.66 -2.93 2.77
N TRP A 176 -9.74 -2.22 2.43
CA TRP A 176 -10.55 -2.50 1.28
C TRP A 176 -11.23 -1.24 0.70
N PHE A 177 -11.91 -1.35 -0.43
CA PHE A 177 -12.82 -0.33 -0.92
C PHE A 177 -13.96 -0.93 -1.76
N THR A 178 -15.06 -0.18 -1.92
CA THR A 178 -16.35 -0.71 -2.43
C THR A 178 -16.31 -1.17 -3.89
N THR A 179 -15.45 -0.62 -4.73
CA THR A 179 -15.30 -1.00 -6.13
C THR A 179 -14.19 -2.02 -6.38
N CYS A 180 -13.45 -2.40 -5.36
CA CYS A 180 -12.42 -3.43 -5.42
C CYS A 180 -13.07 -4.82 -5.48
N SER A 181 -13.10 -5.44 -6.64
CA SER A 181 -13.75 -6.75 -6.84
C SER A 181 -13.19 -7.86 -5.95
N PRO A 182 -11.86 -8.08 -5.83
CA PRO A 182 -11.31 -9.08 -4.92
C PRO A 182 -11.61 -8.77 -3.44
N CYS A 183 -11.55 -7.48 -3.03
CA CYS A 183 -11.90 -7.10 -1.66
C CYS A 183 -13.34 -7.46 -1.32
N VAL A 184 -14.29 -7.09 -2.20
CA VAL A 184 -15.72 -7.41 -2.03
C VAL A 184 -15.95 -8.91 -2.10
N GLY A 185 -15.12 -9.64 -2.84
CA GLY A 185 -15.15 -11.09 -2.95
C GLY A 185 -14.93 -11.78 -1.61
N GLU A 186 -13.98 -11.33 -0.79
CA GLU A 186 -13.57 -11.98 0.47
C GLU A 186 -14.40 -11.60 1.71
N LEU A 187 -15.27 -10.58 1.65
CA LEU A 187 -15.98 -10.06 2.84
C LEU A 187 -16.76 -11.12 3.63
N SER A 188 -17.36 -12.11 2.94
CA SER A 188 -18.09 -13.20 3.60
C SER A 188 -17.15 -14.15 4.34
N ASP A 189 -15.95 -14.37 3.81
CA ASP A 189 -14.95 -15.25 4.40
C ASP A 189 -14.27 -14.54 5.58
N LEU A 190 -14.04 -13.21 5.45
CA LEU A 190 -13.59 -12.37 6.57
C LEU A 190 -14.59 -12.37 7.73
N GLU A 191 -15.90 -12.40 7.46
CA GLU A 191 -16.92 -12.57 8.50
C GLU A 191 -16.77 -13.93 9.20
N ALA A 192 -16.57 -15.02 8.46
CA ALA A 192 -16.32 -16.32 9.04
C ALA A 192 -15.03 -16.35 9.88
N LEU A 193 -13.97 -15.68 9.42
CA LEU A 193 -12.73 -15.51 10.18
C LEU A 193 -12.96 -14.70 11.46
N ASN A 194 -13.74 -13.60 11.38
CA ASN A 194 -14.07 -12.78 12.55
C ASN A 194 -14.77 -13.60 13.64
N GLN A 195 -15.70 -14.49 13.26
CA GLN A 195 -16.39 -15.39 14.20
C GLN A 195 -15.40 -16.36 14.86
N GLN A 196 -14.46 -16.93 14.11
CA GLN A 196 -13.43 -17.81 14.66
C GLN A 196 -12.46 -17.06 15.59
N LEU A 197 -12.10 -15.82 15.24
CA LEU A 197 -11.26 -14.96 16.09
C LEU A 197 -11.97 -14.64 17.41
N ALA A 198 -13.27 -14.30 17.35
CA ALA A 198 -14.07 -13.99 18.54
C ALA A 198 -14.11 -15.13 19.55
N GLU A 199 -14.18 -16.40 19.09
CA GLU A 199 -14.09 -17.59 19.95
C GLU A 199 -12.76 -17.67 20.73
N LYS A 200 -11.71 -17.05 20.20
CA LYS A 200 -10.35 -17.03 20.75
C LYS A 200 -10.01 -15.71 21.45
N GLY A 201 -10.98 -14.79 21.55
CA GLY A 201 -10.80 -13.47 22.16
C GLY A 201 -10.09 -12.46 21.23
N GLY A 202 -10.07 -12.70 19.95
CA GLY A 202 -9.61 -11.77 18.91
C GLY A 202 -10.77 -11.11 18.17
N SER A 203 -10.47 -10.22 17.23
CA SER A 203 -11.45 -9.57 16.38
C SER A 203 -10.89 -9.26 14.99
N LEU A 204 -11.78 -8.95 14.06
CA LEU A 204 -11.46 -8.40 12.76
C LEU A 204 -12.13 -7.04 12.61
N ILE A 205 -11.41 -6.07 12.06
CA ILE A 205 -11.97 -4.78 11.64
C ILE A 205 -11.67 -4.54 10.17
N GLY A 206 -12.56 -3.82 9.50
CA GLY A 206 -12.36 -3.30 8.15
C GLY A 206 -12.05 -1.81 8.18
N VAL A 207 -11.19 -1.36 7.27
CA VAL A 207 -10.97 0.05 6.96
C VAL A 207 -11.21 0.23 5.48
N ASN A 208 -12.33 0.90 5.13
CA ASN A 208 -12.59 1.23 3.73
C ASN A 208 -11.89 2.54 3.38
N ALA A 209 -10.96 2.50 2.43
CA ALA A 209 -10.16 3.67 2.04
C ALA A 209 -11.00 4.86 1.55
N PHE A 210 -12.20 4.62 1.00
CA PHE A 210 -13.09 5.68 0.53
C PHE A 210 -13.90 6.34 1.66
N THR A 211 -14.00 5.72 2.84
CA THR A 211 -14.74 6.26 3.98
C THR A 211 -13.92 7.20 4.86
N LEU A 212 -12.62 7.39 4.57
CA LEU A 212 -11.78 8.32 5.30
C LEU A 212 -12.42 9.72 5.32
N ASP A 213 -12.12 10.48 6.36
CA ASP A 213 -12.73 11.81 6.64
C ASP A 213 -14.27 11.78 6.84
N GLY A 214 -14.88 10.60 6.82
CA GLY A 214 -16.31 10.45 7.08
C GLY A 214 -17.19 10.80 5.88
N ASP A 215 -16.77 10.50 4.65
CA ASP A 215 -17.59 10.68 3.46
C ASP A 215 -18.90 9.88 3.58
N GLU A 216 -20.02 10.60 3.71
CA GLU A 216 -21.34 10.00 3.96
C GLU A 216 -21.80 9.09 2.82
N THR A 217 -21.44 9.42 1.58
CA THR A 217 -21.80 8.62 0.39
C THR A 217 -21.03 7.32 0.39
N ALA A 218 -19.72 7.36 0.60
CA ALA A 218 -18.87 6.19 0.68
C ALA A 218 -19.25 5.30 1.88
N ILE A 219 -19.62 5.90 3.03
CA ILE A 219 -20.12 5.15 4.19
C ILE A 219 -21.43 4.40 3.85
N ALA A 220 -22.36 5.05 3.17
CA ALA A 220 -23.61 4.41 2.77
C ALA A 220 -23.38 3.26 1.78
N GLU A 221 -22.49 3.45 0.80
CA GLU A 221 -22.09 2.41 -0.16
C GLU A 221 -21.38 1.25 0.54
N ALA A 222 -20.47 1.52 1.47
CA ALA A 222 -19.77 0.49 2.24
C ALA A 222 -20.77 -0.36 3.05
N LYS A 223 -21.70 0.27 3.76
CA LYS A 223 -22.78 -0.43 4.48
C LYS A 223 -23.60 -1.34 3.58
N ASP A 224 -23.96 -0.85 2.41
CA ASP A 224 -24.74 -1.61 1.43
C ASP A 224 -23.99 -2.85 0.93
N VAL A 225 -22.69 -2.71 0.65
CA VAL A 225 -21.84 -3.82 0.22
C VAL A 225 -21.67 -4.85 1.33
N LEU A 226 -21.33 -4.41 2.56
CA LEU A 226 -21.20 -5.27 3.74
C LEU A 226 -22.48 -6.04 4.01
N ALA A 227 -23.66 -5.38 3.98
CA ALA A 227 -24.95 -6.03 4.19
C ALA A 227 -25.25 -7.09 3.12
N LYS A 228 -24.97 -6.80 1.85
CA LYS A 228 -25.15 -7.76 0.73
C LYS A 228 -24.25 -8.98 0.86
N LYS A 229 -23.07 -8.83 1.49
CA LYS A 229 -22.11 -9.91 1.73
C LYS A 229 -22.32 -10.63 3.06
N GLY A 230 -23.22 -10.14 3.90
CA GLY A 230 -23.47 -10.69 5.24
C GLY A 230 -22.31 -10.43 6.21
N ALA A 231 -21.46 -9.46 5.91
CA ALA A 231 -20.34 -9.06 6.77
C ALA A 231 -20.85 -8.12 7.87
N THR A 232 -20.66 -8.51 9.13
CA THR A 232 -21.15 -7.78 10.30
C THR A 232 -20.03 -7.30 11.22
N TYR A 233 -18.78 -7.66 10.95
CA TYR A 233 -17.61 -7.19 11.70
C TYR A 233 -17.46 -5.68 11.58
N GLN A 234 -16.87 -5.09 12.62
CA GLN A 234 -16.74 -3.64 12.72
C GLN A 234 -15.91 -3.08 11.56
N ASN A 235 -16.43 -2.06 10.88
CA ASN A 235 -15.68 -1.25 9.95
C ASN A 235 -15.51 0.16 10.53
N VAL A 236 -14.31 0.71 10.43
CA VAL A 236 -13.93 1.98 11.04
C VAL A 236 -13.39 2.96 10.01
N TYR A 237 -13.54 4.26 10.29
CA TYR A 237 -12.94 5.33 9.53
C TYR A 237 -12.36 6.41 10.46
N PHE A 238 -11.40 7.15 9.98
CA PHE A 238 -10.69 8.20 10.68
C PHE A 238 -10.24 9.29 9.70
N GLY A 239 -9.60 10.36 10.20
CA GLY A 239 -9.10 11.45 9.36
C GLY A 239 -7.90 11.04 8.52
N SER A 240 -7.88 11.38 7.24
CA SER A 240 -6.79 11.13 6.30
C SER A 240 -5.50 11.86 6.67
N GLY A 241 -5.58 13.02 7.31
CA GLY A 241 -4.43 13.84 7.67
C GLY A 241 -3.59 13.33 8.86
N GLY A 242 -4.06 12.30 9.58
CA GLY A 242 -3.34 11.67 10.71
C GLY A 242 -2.33 10.61 10.25
N GLU A 243 -1.56 10.06 11.20
CA GLU A 243 -0.60 8.98 10.91
C GLU A 243 -1.29 7.74 10.31
N ALA A 244 -2.42 7.33 10.88
CA ALA A 244 -3.18 6.20 10.35
C ALA A 244 -3.78 6.50 8.95
N GLY A 245 -4.18 7.74 8.66
CA GLY A 245 -4.63 8.14 7.34
C GLY A 245 -3.52 8.03 6.31
N LYS A 246 -2.34 8.55 6.61
CA LYS A 246 -1.16 8.40 5.76
C LYS A 246 -0.73 6.95 5.57
N PHE A 247 -0.90 6.11 6.60
CA PHE A 247 -0.66 4.68 6.49
C PHE A 247 -1.59 4.04 5.45
N VAL A 248 -2.88 4.41 5.42
CA VAL A 248 -3.83 3.94 4.40
C VAL A 248 -3.45 4.43 3.01
N GLU A 249 -3.00 5.68 2.88
CA GLU A 249 -2.55 6.26 1.61
C GLU A 249 -1.33 5.54 1.03
N ASN A 250 -0.49 4.95 1.88
CA ASN A 250 0.69 4.18 1.49
C ASN A 250 0.39 2.70 1.17
N ILE A 251 -0.86 2.25 1.29
CA ILE A 251 -1.23 0.89 0.87
C ILE A 251 -1.35 0.85 -0.65
N PHE A 252 -0.39 0.24 -1.28
CA PHE A 252 -0.26 0.19 -2.74
C PHE A 252 -1.16 -0.84 -3.43
N ALA A 253 -1.67 -1.84 -2.70
CA ALA A 253 -2.53 -2.88 -3.25
C ALA A 253 -3.70 -3.20 -2.32
N PHE A 254 -4.83 -3.58 -2.89
CA PHE A 254 -6.03 -3.94 -2.14
C PHE A 254 -6.61 -5.28 -2.64
N PRO A 255 -7.10 -6.12 -1.71
CA PRO A 255 -7.08 -5.93 -0.27
C PRO A 255 -5.68 -6.13 0.31
N THR A 256 -5.41 -5.48 1.44
CA THR A 256 -4.23 -5.75 2.27
C THR A 256 -4.69 -5.94 3.71
N THR A 257 -4.12 -6.94 4.39
CA THR A 257 -4.51 -7.32 5.75
C THR A 257 -3.31 -7.35 6.67
N TYR A 258 -3.43 -6.70 7.81
CA TYR A 258 -2.43 -6.71 8.90
C TYR A 258 -2.97 -7.48 10.10
N VAL A 259 -2.06 -8.08 10.85
CA VAL A 259 -2.33 -8.67 12.15
C VAL A 259 -1.70 -7.78 13.22
N VAL A 260 -2.48 -7.38 14.24
CA VAL A 260 -2.04 -6.46 15.29
C VAL A 260 -2.27 -7.10 16.65
N ASP A 261 -1.25 -7.09 17.52
CA ASP A 261 -1.35 -7.60 18.87
C ASP A 261 -2.09 -6.62 19.81
N ARG A 262 -2.32 -7.06 21.05
CA ARG A 262 -3.00 -6.23 22.07
C ARG A 262 -2.25 -4.95 22.47
N ASN A 263 -0.97 -4.88 22.17
CA ASN A 263 -0.14 -3.70 22.46
C ASN A 263 -0.09 -2.74 21.26
N GLY A 264 -0.80 -3.06 20.17
CA GLY A 264 -0.78 -2.29 18.93
C GLY A 264 0.43 -2.55 18.04
N ASN A 265 1.15 -3.65 18.24
CA ASN A 265 2.26 -4.01 17.38
C ASN A 265 1.75 -4.82 16.17
N ILE A 266 2.29 -4.54 15.00
CA ILE A 266 2.09 -5.34 13.80
C ILE A 266 2.84 -6.66 13.98
N VAL A 267 2.19 -7.78 13.69
CA VAL A 267 2.73 -9.13 13.83
C VAL A 267 2.90 -9.76 12.45
N GLY A 268 4.14 -10.01 12.07
CA GLY A 268 4.48 -10.56 10.75
C GLY A 268 4.31 -9.55 9.62
N ASP A 269 4.46 -10.03 8.39
CA ASP A 269 4.31 -9.23 7.19
C ASP A 269 2.82 -9.03 6.82
N PRO A 270 2.45 -7.93 6.13
CA PRO A 270 1.11 -7.75 5.63
C PRO A 270 0.76 -8.82 4.59
N ILE A 271 -0.48 -9.30 4.64
CA ILE A 271 -1.03 -10.19 3.62
C ILE A 271 -1.57 -9.31 2.50
N VAL A 272 -0.91 -9.32 1.35
CA VAL A 272 -1.32 -8.59 0.15
C VAL A 272 -2.14 -9.52 -0.74
N GLY A 273 -3.36 -9.11 -1.08
CA GLY A 273 -4.34 -9.93 -1.79
C GLY A 273 -5.41 -10.54 -0.88
N ALA A 274 -6.36 -11.27 -1.45
CA ALA A 274 -7.49 -11.83 -0.71
C ALA A 274 -7.04 -12.96 0.25
N VAL A 275 -7.47 -12.89 1.50
CA VAL A 275 -7.10 -13.84 2.59
C VAL A 275 -7.76 -15.22 2.41
N THR A 276 -8.59 -15.38 1.38
CA THR A 276 -9.41 -16.59 1.15
C THR A 276 -8.69 -17.71 0.40
N GLU A 277 -7.45 -17.51 0.01
CA GLU A 277 -6.64 -18.56 -0.57
C GLU A 277 -6.07 -19.46 0.52
N GLU A 278 -6.19 -20.79 0.32
CA GLU A 278 -5.78 -21.81 1.33
C GLU A 278 -4.37 -21.59 1.91
N LYS A 279 -3.47 -20.95 1.15
CA LYS A 279 -2.09 -20.65 1.57
C LYS A 279 -1.96 -19.42 2.47
N GLN A 280 -2.98 -18.57 2.57
CA GLN A 280 -2.96 -17.32 3.35
C GLN A 280 -3.77 -17.42 4.64
N ALA A 281 -4.57 -18.48 4.80
CA ALA A 281 -5.42 -18.71 5.97
C ALA A 281 -4.75 -19.59 7.05
N GLU A 282 -3.57 -20.15 6.78
CA GLU A 282 -2.76 -20.92 7.74
C GLU A 282 -1.80 -20.03 8.54
#